data_01be33083351357e17250aa60397c67f
#
_entry.id   01be33083351357e17250aa60397c67f
#
_cell.length_a   1.000
_cell.length_b   1.000
_cell.length_c   1.000
_cell.angle_alpha   90.00
_cell.angle_beta   90.00
_cell.angle_gamma   90.00
#
_symmetry.space_group_name_H-M   'P 1'
#
loop_
_entity.id
_entity.type
_entity.pdbx_description
1 polymer ?
#
loop_
_entity_poly.entity_id
_entity_poly.type
_entity_poly.pdbx_seq_one_letter_code
_entity_poly.pdbx_strand_id
1 'polypeptide(L)'
;MALKPDRIETQTDVSFFSDATATRGGVASVKTAGSGVSMDDSSAVVEYTAALANANPVGILLNDIVDLDLTRQHINYHKDEVQKGGKVTLLQLGQVTTSNIDSGAVPSAGSGAYVHNNGDISTSGGGARVGTFLSSKDSDGYAKVAINIA
;
A
#
# COMPACT_ATOMS: atom_id res chain seq x y z
N MET A 1 -7.56 -3.79 11.85
CA MET A 1 -6.39 -4.04 10.99
C MET A 1 -6.86 -4.15 9.54
N ALA A 2 -6.33 -3.32 8.66
CA ALA A 2 -6.79 -3.28 7.28
C ALA A 2 -6.25 -4.42 6.42
N LEU A 3 -5.09 -4.96 6.76
CA LEU A 3 -4.43 -6.06 6.04
C LEU A 3 -4.45 -7.32 6.88
N LYS A 4 -5.01 -8.40 6.34
CA LYS A 4 -4.99 -9.71 7.01
C LYS A 4 -3.64 -10.41 6.84
N PRO A 5 -3.27 -11.32 7.76
CA PRO A 5 -2.05 -12.12 7.61
C PRO A 5 -2.11 -13.14 6.46
N ASP A 6 -3.29 -13.46 5.94
CA ASP A 6 -3.47 -14.33 4.76
C ASP A 6 -3.00 -13.57 3.50
N ARG A 7 -1.73 -13.72 3.19
CA ARG A 7 -1.10 -13.06 2.04
C ARG A 7 0.05 -13.88 1.47
N ILE A 8 0.30 -13.69 0.19
CA ILE A 8 1.46 -14.25 -0.52
C ILE A 8 2.33 -13.09 -0.99
N GLU A 9 3.57 -13.08 -0.56
CA GLU A 9 4.54 -12.05 -0.94
C GLU A 9 5.59 -12.68 -1.86
N THR A 10 5.50 -12.39 -3.16
CA THR A 10 6.44 -12.91 -4.14
C THR A 10 7.58 -11.92 -4.39
N GLN A 11 7.28 -10.63 -4.48
CA GLN A 11 8.27 -9.58 -4.68
C GLN A 11 7.92 -8.38 -3.82
N THR A 12 8.88 -7.95 -3.00
CA THR A 12 8.76 -6.76 -2.16
C THR A 12 9.87 -5.78 -2.47
N ASP A 13 9.64 -4.52 -2.12
CA ASP A 13 10.61 -3.43 -2.29
C ASP A 13 10.72 -2.63 -1.00
N VAL A 14 11.94 -2.17 -0.70
CA VAL A 14 12.23 -1.36 0.49
C VAL A 14 12.92 -0.05 0.14
N SER A 15 12.79 0.41 -1.11
CA SER A 15 13.53 1.58 -1.61
C SER A 15 12.96 2.93 -1.17
N PHE A 16 11.71 2.95 -0.67
CA PHE A 16 10.98 4.19 -0.45
C PHE A 16 10.89 4.56 1.02
N PHE A 17 10.89 5.87 1.28
CA PHE A 17 10.61 6.45 2.60
C PHE A 17 9.14 6.88 2.68
N SER A 18 8.68 7.13 3.90
CA SER A 18 7.34 7.65 4.16
C SER A 18 7.41 8.84 5.10
N ASP A 19 6.60 9.87 4.84
CA ASP A 19 6.52 11.06 5.69
C ASP A 19 5.15 11.27 6.34
N ALA A 20 4.24 10.32 6.18
CA ALA A 20 2.89 10.41 6.72
C ALA A 20 2.49 9.11 7.40
N THR A 21 1.71 9.21 8.47
CA THR A 21 1.15 8.05 9.16
C THR A 21 0.14 7.34 8.26
N ALA A 22 0.12 6.01 8.30
CA ALA A 22 -0.80 5.20 7.52
C ALA A 22 -0.97 3.82 8.13
N THR A 23 -2.11 3.20 7.87
CA THR A 23 -2.36 1.80 8.23
C THR A 23 -2.05 0.94 7.00
N ARG A 24 -1.34 -0.16 7.19
CA ARG A 24 -0.97 -1.09 6.12
C ARG A 24 -2.19 -1.65 5.39
N GLY A 25 -2.00 -2.03 4.16
CA GLY A 25 -3.02 -2.68 3.31
C GLY A 25 -3.54 -1.82 2.17
N GLY A 26 -3.15 -0.55 2.08
CA GLY A 26 -3.52 0.33 0.99
C GLY A 26 -2.42 0.48 -0.06
N VAL A 27 -2.73 1.11 -1.16
CA VAL A 27 -1.80 1.36 -2.26
C VAL A 27 -0.96 2.58 -1.95
N ALA A 28 0.35 2.38 -1.85
CA ALA A 28 1.31 3.48 -1.71
C ALA A 28 1.67 4.03 -3.10
N SER A 29 1.64 5.34 -3.22
CA SER A 29 1.97 6.05 -4.45
C SER A 29 3.11 7.04 -4.21
N VAL A 30 3.87 7.34 -5.25
CA VAL A 30 5.00 8.28 -5.14
C VAL A 30 4.48 9.69 -4.86
N LYS A 31 4.96 10.28 -3.75
CA LYS A 31 4.73 11.68 -3.42
C LYS A 31 5.82 12.56 -3.99
N THR A 32 7.08 12.17 -3.76
CA THR A 32 8.26 12.92 -4.18
C THR A 32 9.24 11.96 -4.81
N ALA A 33 9.68 12.24 -6.02
CA ALA A 33 10.73 11.48 -6.69
C ALA A 33 12.07 11.68 -5.95
N GLY A 34 12.94 10.68 -6.02
CA GLY A 34 14.27 10.78 -5.43
C GLY A 34 15.13 11.85 -6.10
N SER A 35 16.24 12.21 -5.46
CA SER A 35 17.16 13.23 -5.96
C SER A 35 17.88 12.81 -7.25
N GLY A 36 18.00 11.51 -7.51
CA GLY A 36 18.75 10.99 -8.65
C GLY A 36 20.27 11.09 -8.53
N VAL A 37 20.77 11.51 -7.38
CA VAL A 37 22.22 11.70 -7.16
C VAL A 37 22.91 10.33 -7.05
N SER A 38 22.33 9.40 -6.34
CA SER A 38 22.90 8.08 -6.10
C SER A 38 21.78 7.08 -5.76
N MET A 39 21.96 5.83 -6.13
CA MET A 39 21.04 4.76 -5.72
C MET A 39 21.08 4.55 -4.20
N ASP A 40 22.23 4.75 -3.58
CA ASP A 40 22.39 4.61 -2.13
C ASP A 40 21.75 5.77 -1.36
N ASP A 41 21.56 6.91 -2.03
CA ASP A 41 20.98 8.12 -1.47
C ASP A 41 19.57 8.37 -2.02
N SER A 42 18.81 7.31 -2.23
CA SER A 42 17.43 7.42 -2.70
C SER A 42 16.60 8.15 -1.64
N SER A 43 15.93 9.21 -2.06
CA SER A 43 15.07 10.03 -1.20
C SER A 43 13.62 10.04 -1.67
N ALA A 44 13.23 9.09 -2.50
CA ALA A 44 11.85 8.97 -2.96
C ALA A 44 10.91 8.66 -1.79
N VAL A 45 9.81 9.37 -1.73
CA VAL A 45 8.82 9.31 -0.65
C VAL A 45 7.50 8.83 -1.20
N VAL A 46 6.82 7.95 -0.47
CA VAL A 46 5.50 7.43 -0.80
C VAL A 46 4.46 7.84 0.23
N GLU A 47 3.21 7.89 -0.19
CA GLU A 47 2.06 8.16 0.67
C GLU A 47 0.79 7.51 0.09
N TYR A 48 -0.28 7.50 0.87
CA TYR A 48 -1.62 7.25 0.36
C TYR A 48 -2.12 8.55 -0.30
N THR A 49 -2.06 8.61 -1.63
CA THR A 49 -2.41 9.82 -2.37
C THR A 49 -3.88 10.18 -2.18
N ALA A 50 -4.14 11.43 -1.81
CA ALA A 50 -5.50 11.91 -1.59
C ALA A 50 -6.34 11.97 -2.87
N ALA A 51 -5.71 12.15 -4.04
CA ALA A 51 -6.40 12.26 -5.32
C ALA A 51 -5.88 11.22 -6.32
N LEU A 52 -6.76 10.36 -6.82
CA LEU A 52 -6.39 9.29 -7.75
C LEU A 52 -5.72 9.78 -9.04
N ALA A 53 -6.04 11.01 -9.48
CA ALA A 53 -5.47 11.58 -10.70
C ALA A 53 -3.94 11.77 -10.62
N ASN A 54 -3.39 11.89 -9.43
CA ASN A 54 -1.96 12.08 -9.18
C ASN A 54 -1.28 10.80 -8.66
N ALA A 55 -1.98 9.68 -8.65
CA ALA A 55 -1.46 8.45 -8.08
C ALA A 55 -0.52 7.74 -9.04
N ASN A 56 0.72 7.52 -8.60
CA ASN A 56 1.69 6.66 -9.27
C ASN A 56 1.98 5.48 -8.35
N PRO A 57 1.20 4.40 -8.41
CA PRO A 57 1.31 3.31 -7.45
C PRO A 57 2.63 2.57 -7.60
N VAL A 58 3.25 2.24 -6.46
CA VAL A 58 4.52 1.50 -6.41
C VAL A 58 4.43 0.23 -5.58
N GLY A 59 3.36 0.02 -4.86
CA GLY A 59 3.15 -1.22 -4.10
C GLY A 59 2.05 -1.09 -3.05
N ILE A 60 1.80 -2.21 -2.37
CA ILE A 60 0.90 -2.25 -1.22
C ILE A 60 1.73 -2.13 0.05
N LEU A 61 1.34 -1.23 0.93
CA LEU A 61 2.04 -0.99 2.19
C LEU A 61 1.87 -2.19 3.13
N LEU A 62 2.97 -2.77 3.55
CA LEU A 62 2.97 -3.95 4.44
C LEU A 62 3.26 -3.61 5.90
N ASN A 63 3.66 -2.37 6.20
CA ASN A 63 3.93 -1.90 7.55
C ASN A 63 2.96 -0.77 7.92
N ASP A 64 2.55 -0.74 9.18
CA ASP A 64 1.91 0.46 9.71
C ASP A 64 2.96 1.55 9.88
N ILE A 65 2.61 2.77 9.53
CA ILE A 65 3.47 3.94 9.70
C ILE A 65 2.91 4.75 10.86
N VAL A 66 3.71 4.87 11.91
CA VAL A 66 3.32 5.52 13.16
C VAL A 66 4.16 6.78 13.40
N ASP A 67 3.68 7.66 14.28
CA ASP A 67 4.45 8.82 14.68
C ASP A 67 5.76 8.41 15.35
N LEU A 68 6.77 9.28 15.23
CA LEU A 68 8.08 9.03 15.82
C LEU A 68 7.97 8.95 17.35
N ASP A 69 8.30 7.80 17.89
CA ASP A 69 8.35 7.54 19.32
C ASP A 69 9.74 7.04 19.71
N LEU A 70 10.54 7.92 20.27
CA LEU A 70 11.92 7.61 20.64
C LEU A 70 12.04 6.65 21.82
N THR A 71 10.96 6.43 22.58
CA THR A 71 10.98 5.56 23.75
C THR A 71 10.58 4.12 23.46
N ARG A 72 9.90 3.86 22.31
CA ARG A 72 9.36 2.54 21.98
C ARG A 72 9.83 2.00 20.64
N GLN A 73 10.94 2.45 20.12
CA GLN A 73 11.44 2.01 18.81
C GLN A 73 11.63 0.50 18.70
N HIS A 74 12.11 -0.12 19.77
CA HIS A 74 12.33 -1.57 19.82
C HIS A 74 11.04 -2.39 19.79
N ILE A 75 9.91 -1.81 20.14
CA ILE A 75 8.60 -2.48 20.13
C ILE A 75 7.98 -2.45 18.72
N ASN A 76 8.24 -1.42 17.95
CA ASN A 76 7.66 -1.23 16.62
C ASN A 76 8.03 -2.37 15.67
N TYR A 77 9.25 -2.90 15.79
CA TYR A 77 9.71 -4.04 15.00
C TYR A 77 8.79 -5.27 15.15
N HIS A 78 8.36 -5.57 16.37
CA HIS A 78 7.52 -6.73 16.65
C HIS A 78 6.05 -6.54 16.21
N LYS A 79 5.66 -5.32 15.88
CA LYS A 79 4.30 -4.97 15.46
C LYS A 79 4.18 -4.71 13.96
N ASP A 80 5.24 -4.98 13.20
CA ASP A 80 5.32 -4.60 11.78
C ASP A 80 5.08 -3.09 11.58
N GLU A 81 5.53 -2.28 12.52
CA GLU A 81 5.42 -0.82 12.47
C GLU A 81 6.75 -0.19 12.07
N VAL A 82 6.70 0.86 11.27
CA VAL A 82 7.83 1.73 11.01
C VAL A 82 7.50 3.14 11.48
N GLN A 83 8.50 3.88 11.89
CA GLN A 83 8.30 5.25 12.30
C GLN A 83 8.28 6.17 11.09
N LYS A 84 7.48 7.23 11.18
CA LYS A 84 7.38 8.28 10.18
C LYS A 84 8.78 8.77 9.78
N GLY A 85 9.04 8.85 8.50
CA GLY A 85 10.36 9.19 7.96
C GLY A 85 11.27 8.00 7.71
N GLY A 86 10.87 6.79 8.09
CA GLY A 86 11.64 5.57 7.84
C GLY A 86 11.32 4.90 6.51
N LYS A 87 12.10 3.89 6.17
CA LYS A 87 11.85 3.06 4.99
C LYS A 87 10.68 2.11 5.22
N VAL A 88 9.87 1.92 4.19
CA VAL A 88 8.68 1.06 4.22
C VAL A 88 8.89 -0.15 3.33
N THR A 89 8.17 -1.23 3.64
CA THR A 89 8.13 -2.44 2.81
C THR A 89 6.86 -2.39 1.96
N LEU A 90 7.03 -2.50 0.66
CA LEU A 90 5.93 -2.48 -0.31
C LEU A 90 5.85 -3.82 -1.04
N LEU A 91 4.63 -4.35 -1.18
CA LEU A 91 4.39 -5.53 -1.99
C LEU A 91 4.15 -5.11 -3.44
N GLN A 92 4.99 -5.60 -4.35
CA GLN A 92 4.89 -5.32 -5.79
C GLN A 92 4.25 -6.47 -6.55
N LEU A 93 4.45 -7.69 -6.12
CA LEU A 93 3.89 -8.89 -6.76
C LEU A 93 3.47 -9.89 -5.68
N GLY A 94 2.21 -10.30 -5.72
CA GLY A 94 1.67 -11.27 -4.76
C GLY A 94 0.17 -11.15 -4.60
N GLN A 95 -0.34 -11.61 -3.47
CA GLN A 95 -1.77 -11.59 -3.14
C GLN A 95 -1.95 -11.07 -1.73
N VAL A 96 -2.96 -10.24 -1.52
CA VAL A 96 -3.31 -9.70 -0.21
C VAL A 96 -4.81 -9.77 0.02
N THR A 97 -5.20 -9.84 1.29
CA THR A 97 -6.59 -9.67 1.73
C THR A 97 -6.66 -8.39 2.55
N THR A 98 -7.36 -7.40 2.03
CA THR A 98 -7.38 -6.06 2.62
C THR A 98 -8.79 -5.48 2.67
N SER A 99 -9.02 -4.60 3.63
CA SER A 99 -10.25 -3.80 3.73
C SER A 99 -10.10 -2.40 3.13
N ASN A 100 -8.92 -2.01 2.65
CA ASN A 100 -8.71 -0.73 1.98
C ASN A 100 -9.29 -0.75 0.57
N ILE A 101 -10.60 -0.86 0.50
CA ILE A 101 -11.38 -0.92 -0.74
C ILE A 101 -12.36 0.22 -0.71
N ASP A 102 -12.47 0.94 -1.83
CA ASP A 102 -13.40 2.05 -1.96
C ASP A 102 -14.82 1.63 -1.57
N SER A 103 -15.49 2.46 -0.78
CA SER A 103 -16.82 2.16 -0.25
C SER A 103 -17.87 1.94 -1.33
N GLY A 104 -17.71 2.61 -2.48
CA GLY A 104 -18.59 2.46 -3.63
C GLY A 104 -18.27 1.27 -4.53
N ALA A 105 -17.15 0.58 -4.30
CA ALA A 105 -16.74 -0.54 -5.14
C ALA A 105 -17.48 -1.81 -4.75
N VAL A 106 -17.93 -2.55 -5.76
CA VAL A 106 -18.55 -3.87 -5.60
C VAL A 106 -17.70 -4.87 -6.38
N PRO A 107 -16.58 -5.33 -5.82
CA PRO A 107 -15.70 -6.26 -6.52
C PRO A 107 -16.31 -7.65 -6.65
N SER A 108 -15.93 -8.33 -7.72
CA SER A 108 -16.19 -9.76 -7.91
C SER A 108 -14.92 -10.41 -8.43
N ALA A 109 -14.82 -11.71 -8.31
CA ALA A 109 -13.67 -12.45 -8.81
C ALA A 109 -13.44 -12.15 -10.31
N GLY A 110 -12.24 -11.74 -10.67
CA GLY A 110 -11.88 -11.37 -12.03
C GLY A 110 -12.01 -9.87 -12.35
N SER A 111 -12.60 -9.05 -11.48
CA SER A 111 -12.68 -7.61 -11.68
C SER A 111 -11.29 -6.97 -11.60
N GLY A 112 -11.03 -5.97 -12.44
CA GLY A 112 -9.80 -5.19 -12.35
C GLY A 112 -9.71 -4.40 -11.06
N ALA A 113 -8.52 -4.31 -10.50
CA ALA A 113 -8.25 -3.52 -9.30
C ALA A 113 -7.45 -2.26 -9.70
N TYR A 114 -7.94 -1.10 -9.31
CA TYR A 114 -7.36 0.20 -9.66
C TYR A 114 -7.12 1.02 -8.40
N VAL A 115 -6.09 1.84 -8.43
CA VAL A 115 -5.83 2.77 -7.33
C VAL A 115 -6.96 3.80 -7.25
N HIS A 116 -7.36 4.14 -6.03
CA HIS A 116 -8.38 5.14 -5.74
C HIS A 116 -7.87 6.14 -4.70
N ASN A 117 -8.73 7.06 -4.26
CA ASN A 117 -8.36 8.08 -3.29
C ASN A 117 -7.91 7.45 -1.95
N ASN A 118 -6.94 8.07 -1.31
CA ASN A 118 -6.43 7.70 0.01
C ASN A 118 -5.85 6.28 0.10
N GLY A 119 -5.32 5.78 -1.02
CA GLY A 119 -4.71 4.45 -1.07
C GLY A 119 -5.71 3.30 -1.16
N ASP A 120 -6.99 3.58 -1.33
CA ASP A 120 -8.01 2.55 -1.51
C ASP A 120 -7.88 1.88 -2.88
N ILE A 121 -8.46 0.69 -2.99
CA ILE A 121 -8.54 -0.06 -4.24
C ILE A 121 -9.99 -0.05 -4.72
N SER A 122 -10.20 0.24 -5.99
CA SER A 122 -11.53 0.32 -6.60
C SER A 122 -11.64 -0.58 -7.82
N THR A 123 -12.88 -0.84 -8.22
CA THR A 123 -13.18 -1.50 -9.49
C THR A 123 -13.32 -0.52 -10.66
N SER A 124 -13.32 0.78 -10.40
CA SER A 124 -13.44 1.79 -11.46
C SER A 124 -12.08 2.10 -12.08
N GLY A 125 -12.05 2.28 -13.40
CA GLY A 125 -10.83 2.52 -14.15
C GLY A 125 -10.30 3.95 -14.13
N GLY A 126 -10.64 4.76 -13.12
CA GLY A 126 -10.20 6.15 -13.04
C GLY A 126 -8.73 6.34 -12.69
N GLY A 127 -8.12 5.35 -12.05
CA GLY A 127 -6.70 5.35 -11.66
C GLY A 127 -5.91 4.27 -12.40
N ALA A 128 -4.63 4.15 -12.05
CA ALA A 128 -3.79 3.11 -12.61
C ALA A 128 -4.22 1.72 -12.09
N ARG A 129 -4.12 0.72 -12.95
CA ARG A 129 -4.42 -0.65 -12.56
C ARG A 129 -3.30 -1.21 -11.69
N VAL A 130 -3.68 -1.80 -10.56
CA VAL A 130 -2.73 -2.41 -9.62
C VAL A 130 -2.85 -3.93 -9.56
N GLY A 131 -3.91 -4.49 -10.12
CA GLY A 131 -4.08 -5.93 -10.10
C GLY A 131 -5.48 -6.38 -10.48
N THR A 132 -5.90 -7.49 -9.89
CA THR A 132 -7.19 -8.12 -10.15
C THR A 132 -7.79 -8.60 -8.83
N PHE A 133 -9.09 -8.36 -8.62
CA PHE A 133 -9.81 -8.92 -7.49
C PHE A 133 -9.98 -10.42 -7.66
N LEU A 134 -9.74 -11.17 -6.61
CA LEU A 134 -9.91 -12.62 -6.57
C LEU A 134 -11.16 -13.05 -5.81
N SER A 135 -11.81 -12.12 -5.11
CA SER A 135 -13.04 -12.40 -4.37
C SER A 135 -13.92 -11.17 -4.30
N SER A 136 -15.18 -11.37 -3.90
CA SER A 136 -16.07 -10.29 -3.50
C SER A 136 -15.72 -9.81 -2.10
N LYS A 137 -16.19 -8.62 -1.71
CA LYS A 137 -16.12 -8.17 -0.32
C LYS A 137 -16.91 -9.11 0.59
N ASP A 138 -16.34 -9.42 1.74
CA ASP A 138 -17.05 -10.12 2.79
C ASP A 138 -17.88 -9.15 3.67
N SER A 139 -18.50 -9.68 4.72
CA SER A 139 -19.32 -8.88 5.65
C SER A 139 -18.50 -7.83 6.42
N ASP A 140 -17.20 -8.05 6.57
CA ASP A 140 -16.27 -7.12 7.26
C ASP A 140 -15.60 -6.13 6.29
N GLY A 141 -15.89 -6.23 5.00
CA GLY A 141 -15.34 -5.33 3.98
C GLY A 141 -14.00 -5.76 3.41
N TYR A 142 -13.53 -6.98 3.67
CA TYR A 142 -12.29 -7.49 3.12
C TYR A 142 -12.51 -8.16 1.76
N ALA A 143 -11.57 -8.01 0.87
CA ALA A 143 -11.51 -8.75 -0.38
C ALA A 143 -10.07 -9.17 -0.68
N LYS A 144 -9.93 -10.27 -1.40
CA LYS A 144 -8.63 -10.76 -1.83
C LYS A 144 -8.28 -10.14 -3.18
N VAL A 145 -7.08 -9.63 -3.29
CA VAL A 145 -6.58 -8.95 -4.50
C VAL A 145 -5.24 -9.55 -4.89
N ALA A 146 -5.11 -9.92 -6.16
CA ALA A 146 -3.80 -10.23 -6.74
C ALA A 146 -3.16 -8.92 -7.20
N ILE A 147 -1.96 -8.64 -6.71
CA ILE A 147 -1.22 -7.40 -6.98
C ILE A 147 -0.14 -7.69 -8.01
N ASN A 148 -0.05 -6.83 -9.00
CA ASN A 148 1.00 -6.86 -10.01
C ASN A 148 1.33 -5.43 -10.43
N ILE A 149 2.22 -4.80 -9.68
CA ILE A 149 2.71 -3.44 -9.94
C ILE A 149 4.13 -3.50 -10.53
N ALA A 150 4.81 -4.59 -10.30
CA ALA A 150 6.17 -4.79 -10.79
C ALA A 150 6.25 -4.85 -12.33
#